data_e7af482f81113b1e334f2ad2992c045a
#
_entry.id   e7af482f81113b1e334f2ad2992c045a
#
_cell.length_a   1.000
_cell.length_b   1.000
_cell.length_c   1.000
_cell.angle_alpha   90.00
_cell.angle_beta   90.00
_cell.angle_gamma   90.00
#
_symmetry.space_group_name_H-M   'P 1'
#
loop_
_entity.id
_entity.type
_entity.pdbx_description
1 polymer ?
#
loop_
_entity_poly.entity_id
_entity_poly.type
_entity_poly.pdbx_seq_one_letter_code
_entity_poly.pdbx_strand_id
1 'polypeptide(L)'
;MCQRAMAQWGMPAQFADRIPARFADYAGLIGATDFAAIDSPATIPAPFLLAREGRIDAHYIPFDYVNAGARVVVVGISPGFAQWKNAMRAAQQGLRAGLPSAELLRAAKYTGAFSGAIRPNLVALLDSVGLQRWLAIASCATLFGTDAHLMHVTAVLRQPVFVDGKNYNGASPNMLTTPLLQAQMLDYFAAEASAIPDALYVPLGPKVSLALSWLARRGVLDEARILHGIPHPSGANAERIAYFLGRKDKHTLSSRTNGSQIDADRRALGEKMAALGIAPPR
;
A
#
# COMPACT_ATOMS: atom_id res chain seq x y z
N MET A 1 16.92 -13.07 -12.20
CA MET A 1 16.28 -13.89 -11.14
C MET A 1 14.75 -13.83 -11.14
N CYS A 2 14.12 -12.71 -11.51
CA CYS A 2 12.65 -12.53 -11.47
C CYS A 2 11.87 -13.49 -12.42
N GLN A 3 12.36 -13.75 -13.64
CA GLN A 3 11.66 -14.58 -14.64
C GLN A 3 11.49 -16.05 -14.26
N ARG A 4 12.45 -16.66 -13.53
CA ARG A 4 12.34 -18.08 -13.10
C ARG A 4 11.32 -18.26 -11.96
N ALA A 5 11.11 -17.23 -11.14
CA ALA A 5 10.16 -17.29 -10.04
C ALA A 5 8.69 -17.26 -10.51
N MET A 6 8.39 -16.53 -11.59
CA MET A 6 7.00 -16.37 -12.09
C MET A 6 6.42 -17.67 -12.67
N ALA A 7 7.23 -18.46 -13.39
CA ALA A 7 6.80 -19.73 -13.97
C ALA A 7 6.36 -20.77 -12.92
N GLN A 8 7.00 -20.75 -11.74
CA GLN A 8 6.65 -21.69 -10.66
C GLN A 8 5.33 -21.34 -9.94
N TRP A 9 4.74 -20.14 -10.18
CA TRP A 9 3.49 -19.72 -9.55
C TRP A 9 2.25 -19.87 -10.43
N GLY A 10 2.38 -20.56 -11.60
CA GLY A 10 1.26 -20.86 -12.48
C GLY A 10 0.65 -19.64 -13.16
N MET A 11 1.44 -18.61 -13.41
CA MET A 11 1.00 -17.40 -14.12
C MET A 11 0.66 -17.73 -15.59
N PRO A 12 -0.41 -17.13 -16.16
CA PRO A 12 -0.67 -17.22 -17.58
C PRO A 12 0.52 -16.70 -18.39
N ALA A 13 0.89 -17.40 -19.48
CA ALA A 13 2.07 -17.09 -20.29
C ALA A 13 2.13 -15.64 -20.77
N GLN A 14 0.99 -15.02 -21.02
CA GLN A 14 0.87 -13.61 -21.45
C GLN A 14 1.43 -12.59 -20.43
N PHE A 15 1.68 -12.99 -19.18
CA PHE A 15 2.25 -12.15 -18.13
C PHE A 15 3.69 -12.53 -17.76
N ALA A 16 4.20 -13.68 -18.28
CA ALA A 16 5.51 -14.21 -17.91
C ALA A 16 6.69 -13.37 -18.44
N ASP A 17 6.53 -12.68 -19.57
CA ASP A 17 7.58 -11.92 -20.25
C ASP A 17 7.49 -10.38 -20.06
N ARG A 18 6.67 -9.93 -19.10
CA ARG A 18 6.52 -8.49 -18.85
C ARG A 18 7.78 -7.91 -18.19
N ILE A 19 8.27 -6.81 -18.77
CA ILE A 19 9.30 -5.97 -18.15
C ILE A 19 8.58 -4.95 -17.27
N PRO A 20 8.83 -4.93 -15.93
CA PRO A 20 8.22 -3.92 -15.07
C PRO A 20 8.57 -2.50 -15.51
N ALA A 21 7.57 -1.64 -15.61
CA ALA A 21 7.74 -0.24 -15.95
C ALA A 21 8.62 0.49 -14.92
N ARG A 22 9.52 1.34 -15.38
CA ARG A 22 10.48 2.12 -14.59
C ARG A 22 10.35 3.60 -14.87
N PHE A 23 10.72 4.44 -13.92
CA PHE A 23 10.67 5.88 -14.04
C PHE A 23 11.42 6.40 -15.29
N ALA A 24 12.58 5.82 -15.60
CA ALA A 24 13.37 6.24 -16.77
C ALA A 24 12.58 6.16 -18.08
N ASP A 25 11.67 5.19 -18.20
CA ASP A 25 10.86 4.98 -19.42
C ASP A 25 9.77 6.06 -19.56
N TYR A 26 9.42 6.74 -18.47
CA TYR A 26 8.31 7.71 -18.40
C TYR A 26 8.77 9.15 -18.12
N ALA A 27 10.03 9.39 -17.78
CA ALA A 27 10.52 10.71 -17.36
C ALA A 27 10.25 11.79 -18.41
N GLY A 28 10.53 11.52 -19.68
CA GLY A 28 10.25 12.45 -20.79
C GLY A 28 8.75 12.74 -20.97
N LEU A 29 7.92 11.70 -20.89
CA LEU A 29 6.46 11.82 -20.98
C LEU A 29 5.90 12.62 -19.80
N ILE A 30 6.36 12.36 -18.57
CA ILE A 30 5.96 13.13 -17.38
C ILE A 30 6.36 14.60 -17.54
N GLY A 31 7.57 14.87 -18.01
CA GLY A 31 8.05 16.24 -18.26
C GLY A 31 7.17 17.04 -19.20
N ALA A 32 6.67 16.41 -20.26
CA ALA A 32 5.89 17.03 -21.34
C ALA A 32 4.38 17.09 -21.07
N THR A 33 3.84 16.33 -20.11
CA THR A 33 2.38 16.21 -19.90
C THR A 33 1.81 17.42 -19.16
N ASP A 34 0.67 17.95 -19.64
CA ASP A 34 -0.15 18.90 -18.88
C ASP A 34 -1.10 18.17 -17.92
N PHE A 35 -0.66 18.04 -16.67
CA PHE A 35 -1.48 17.41 -15.62
C PHE A 35 -2.65 18.29 -15.13
N ALA A 36 -2.75 19.56 -15.54
CA ALA A 36 -3.89 20.39 -15.17
C ALA A 36 -5.16 19.95 -15.91
N ALA A 37 -5.01 19.58 -17.17
CA ALA A 37 -6.10 19.13 -18.03
C ALA A 37 -6.64 17.72 -17.70
N ILE A 38 -5.95 16.93 -16.85
CA ILE A 38 -6.37 15.57 -16.49
C ILE A 38 -7.22 15.63 -15.22
N ASP A 39 -8.52 15.33 -15.31
CA ASP A 39 -9.51 15.47 -14.22
C ASP A 39 -10.10 14.16 -13.72
N SER A 40 -9.90 13.06 -14.45
CA SER A 40 -10.47 11.75 -14.14
C SER A 40 -9.56 10.62 -14.64
N PRO A 41 -9.74 9.37 -14.17
CA PRO A 41 -9.02 8.22 -14.74
C PRO A 41 -9.21 8.05 -16.24
N ALA A 42 -10.37 8.42 -16.78
CA ALA A 42 -10.68 8.30 -18.21
C ALA A 42 -9.88 9.29 -19.08
N THR A 43 -9.40 10.38 -18.51
CA THR A 43 -8.59 11.40 -19.23
C THR A 43 -7.09 11.22 -19.05
N ILE A 44 -6.65 10.14 -18.37
CA ILE A 44 -5.23 9.78 -18.30
C ILE A 44 -4.72 9.46 -19.71
N PRO A 45 -3.64 10.10 -20.19
CA PRO A 45 -3.10 9.84 -21.53
C PRO A 45 -2.74 8.36 -21.72
N ALA A 46 -3.10 7.82 -22.89
CA ALA A 46 -2.87 6.42 -23.25
C ALA A 46 -1.42 5.91 -23.03
N PRO A 47 -0.36 6.71 -23.26
CA PRO A 47 1.01 6.27 -22.99
C PRO A 47 1.29 5.90 -21.52
N PHE A 48 0.47 6.33 -20.57
CA PHE A 48 0.59 5.89 -19.16
C PHE A 48 -0.14 4.58 -18.87
N LEU A 49 -0.93 4.04 -19.81
CA LEU A 49 -1.61 2.75 -19.65
C LEU A 49 -0.57 1.62 -19.75
N LEU A 50 -0.44 0.85 -18.68
CA LEU A 50 0.47 -0.32 -18.61
C LEU A 50 -0.20 -1.58 -19.14
N ALA A 51 -1.48 -1.76 -18.82
CA ALA A 51 -2.23 -2.93 -19.20
C ALA A 51 -3.74 -2.71 -19.04
N ARG A 52 -4.50 -3.43 -19.89
CA ARG A 52 -5.97 -3.50 -19.81
C ARG A 52 -6.42 -4.95 -19.86
N GLU A 53 -7.37 -5.30 -18.99
CA GLU A 53 -8.04 -6.59 -18.98
C GLU A 53 -9.56 -6.38 -18.75
N GLY A 54 -10.35 -6.48 -19.83
CA GLY A 54 -11.75 -6.16 -19.79
C GLY A 54 -12.01 -4.71 -19.36
N ARG A 55 -12.62 -4.55 -18.18
CA ARG A 55 -12.94 -3.24 -17.59
C ARG A 55 -11.87 -2.70 -16.64
N ILE A 56 -10.74 -3.39 -16.51
CA ILE A 56 -9.65 -3.05 -15.61
C ILE A 56 -8.56 -2.33 -16.38
N ASP A 57 -8.17 -1.16 -15.95
CA ASP A 57 -7.03 -0.39 -16.45
C ASP A 57 -5.97 -0.25 -15.34
N ALA A 58 -4.71 -0.56 -15.69
CA ALA A 58 -3.56 -0.32 -14.84
C ALA A 58 -2.69 0.76 -15.46
N HIS A 59 -2.37 1.81 -14.71
CA HIS A 59 -1.60 2.94 -15.20
C HIS A 59 -0.27 3.08 -14.45
N TYR A 60 0.74 3.63 -15.11
CA TYR A 60 2.03 3.93 -14.49
C TYR A 60 1.89 5.05 -13.44
N ILE A 61 2.61 4.91 -12.32
CA ILE A 61 2.85 5.92 -11.30
C ILE A 61 4.33 5.86 -10.87
N PRO A 62 5.03 7.01 -10.65
CA PRO A 62 6.44 7.04 -10.28
C PRO A 62 6.68 6.66 -8.80
N PHE A 63 6.29 5.44 -8.42
CA PHE A 63 6.45 4.89 -7.07
C PHE A 63 7.62 3.90 -6.97
N ASP A 64 8.65 4.11 -7.82
CA ASP A 64 9.80 3.21 -7.91
C ASP A 64 10.76 3.30 -6.70
N TYR A 65 10.63 4.36 -5.87
CA TYR A 65 11.43 4.47 -4.66
C TYR A 65 11.09 3.39 -3.64
N VAL A 66 12.11 2.70 -3.15
CA VAL A 66 12.02 1.72 -2.05
C VAL A 66 12.92 2.18 -0.91
N ASN A 67 12.36 2.31 0.29
CA ASN A 67 13.14 2.54 1.51
C ASN A 67 13.61 1.19 2.05
N ALA A 68 14.76 0.71 1.60
CA ALA A 68 15.31 -0.59 2.01
C ALA A 68 15.70 -0.66 3.50
N GLY A 69 15.86 0.50 4.16
CA GLY A 69 16.13 0.56 5.61
C GLY A 69 14.86 0.61 6.48
N ALA A 70 13.69 0.52 5.87
CA ALA A 70 12.44 0.59 6.63
C ALA A 70 12.29 -0.63 7.55
N ARG A 71 11.82 -0.37 8.77
CA ARG A 71 11.44 -1.40 9.74
C ARG A 71 9.96 -1.75 9.66
N VAL A 72 9.13 -0.83 9.17
CA VAL A 72 7.70 -1.05 8.99
C VAL A 72 7.28 -0.68 7.57
N VAL A 73 6.43 -1.51 6.97
CA VAL A 73 5.82 -1.29 5.65
C VAL A 73 4.33 -1.17 5.82
N VAL A 74 3.78 0.01 5.53
CA VAL A 74 2.33 0.24 5.54
C VAL A 74 1.78 -0.02 4.14
N VAL A 75 0.83 -0.94 4.03
CA VAL A 75 0.37 -1.47 2.75
C VAL A 75 -1.09 -1.15 2.50
N GLY A 76 -1.37 -0.38 1.44
CA GLY A 76 -2.70 -0.12 0.90
C GLY A 76 -3.13 -1.09 -0.20
N ILE A 77 -4.30 -0.83 -0.81
CA ILE A 77 -4.82 -1.64 -1.93
C ILE A 77 -4.17 -1.22 -3.24
N SER A 78 -4.40 0.01 -3.66
CA SER A 78 -3.96 0.63 -4.91
C SER A 78 -4.00 2.15 -4.75
N PRO A 79 -3.07 2.90 -5.34
CA PRO A 79 -3.19 4.35 -5.39
C PRO A 79 -4.46 4.77 -6.14
N GLY A 80 -5.17 5.77 -5.61
CA GLY A 80 -6.31 6.35 -6.31
C GLY A 80 -5.87 7.45 -7.31
N PHE A 81 -6.83 7.96 -8.10
CA PHE A 81 -6.58 8.98 -9.10
C PHE A 81 -5.93 10.26 -8.54
N ALA A 82 -6.42 10.76 -7.40
CA ALA A 82 -5.84 11.94 -6.76
C ALA A 82 -4.38 11.70 -6.36
N GLN A 83 -4.05 10.52 -5.85
CA GLN A 83 -2.68 10.13 -5.50
C GLN A 83 -1.81 10.04 -6.77
N TRP A 84 -2.34 9.43 -7.84
CA TRP A 84 -1.66 9.39 -9.13
C TRP A 84 -1.33 10.80 -9.63
N LYS A 85 -2.32 11.69 -9.69
CA LYS A 85 -2.14 13.08 -10.18
C LYS A 85 -1.12 13.85 -9.34
N ASN A 86 -1.17 13.73 -8.02
CA ASN A 86 -0.23 14.39 -7.12
C ASN A 86 1.20 13.87 -7.30
N ALA A 87 1.38 12.55 -7.41
CA ALA A 87 2.68 11.93 -7.63
C ALA A 87 3.29 12.32 -8.96
N MET A 88 2.47 12.34 -10.03
CA MET A 88 2.91 12.77 -11.37
C MET A 88 3.36 14.24 -11.39
N ARG A 89 2.60 15.12 -10.73
CA ARG A 89 2.97 16.54 -10.60
C ARG A 89 4.24 16.72 -9.77
N ALA A 90 4.39 15.99 -8.69
CA ALA A 90 5.61 16.06 -7.88
C ALA A 90 6.83 15.57 -8.67
N ALA A 91 6.68 14.49 -9.44
CA ALA A 91 7.74 14.01 -10.32
C ALA A 91 8.09 15.05 -11.42
N GLN A 92 7.08 15.66 -12.05
CA GLN A 92 7.30 16.72 -13.04
C GLN A 92 8.03 17.93 -12.44
N GLN A 93 7.65 18.36 -11.24
CA GLN A 93 8.34 19.45 -10.54
C GLN A 93 9.78 19.10 -10.22
N GLY A 94 10.04 17.87 -9.76
CA GLY A 94 11.40 17.38 -9.53
C GLY A 94 12.26 17.34 -10.78
N LEU A 95 11.70 16.91 -11.93
CA LEU A 95 12.37 16.95 -13.24
C LEU A 95 12.74 18.38 -13.64
N ARG A 96 11.81 19.32 -13.51
CA ARG A 96 12.05 20.74 -13.82
C ARG A 96 13.09 21.38 -12.90
N ALA A 97 13.16 20.95 -11.66
CA ALA A 97 14.14 21.41 -10.69
C ALA A 97 15.52 20.72 -10.82
N GLY A 98 15.66 19.76 -11.73
CA GLY A 98 16.89 18.99 -11.92
C GLY A 98 17.26 18.10 -10.72
N LEU A 99 16.26 17.66 -9.94
CA LEU A 99 16.52 16.80 -8.78
C LEU A 99 17.05 15.42 -9.21
N PRO A 100 17.98 14.83 -8.41
CA PRO A 100 18.37 13.45 -8.59
C PRO A 100 17.16 12.52 -8.56
N SER A 101 17.13 11.48 -9.41
CA SER A 101 15.99 10.57 -9.54
C SER A 101 15.53 9.96 -8.21
N ALA A 102 16.46 9.63 -7.31
CA ALA A 102 16.12 9.07 -6.00
C ALA A 102 15.33 10.06 -5.12
N GLU A 103 15.70 11.34 -5.11
CA GLU A 103 14.99 12.38 -4.36
C GLU A 103 13.62 12.67 -4.96
N LEU A 104 13.57 12.78 -6.28
CA LEU A 104 12.34 12.99 -7.04
C LEU A 104 11.33 11.87 -6.78
N LEU A 105 11.74 10.62 -6.91
CA LEU A 105 10.89 9.44 -6.71
C LEU A 105 10.43 9.31 -5.25
N ARG A 106 11.31 9.61 -4.30
CA ARG A 106 10.95 9.70 -2.90
C ARG A 106 9.88 10.76 -2.66
N ALA A 107 10.05 11.97 -3.19
CA ALA A 107 9.08 13.06 -3.06
C ALA A 107 7.73 12.68 -3.70
N ALA A 108 7.73 12.11 -4.91
CA ALA A 108 6.53 11.66 -5.60
C ALA A 108 5.75 10.61 -4.77
N LYS A 109 6.44 9.62 -4.20
CA LYS A 109 5.83 8.57 -3.38
C LYS A 109 5.22 9.14 -2.10
N TYR A 110 5.90 10.03 -1.40
CA TYR A 110 5.39 10.63 -0.16
C TYR A 110 4.25 11.64 -0.38
N THR A 111 4.20 12.30 -1.53
CA THR A 111 3.11 13.23 -1.86
C THR A 111 1.76 12.51 -2.03
N GLY A 112 1.79 11.25 -2.48
CA GLY A 112 0.60 10.40 -2.62
C GLY A 112 0.21 9.64 -1.34
N ALA A 113 1.08 9.58 -0.31
CA ALA A 113 0.90 8.70 0.84
C ALA A 113 0.08 9.36 1.97
N PHE A 114 -1.06 8.74 2.33
CA PHE A 114 -1.83 8.99 3.56
C PHE A 114 -1.98 10.47 3.96
N SER A 115 -2.56 11.28 3.07
CA SER A 115 -2.87 12.68 3.35
C SER A 115 -4.23 12.84 4.08
N GLY A 116 -4.43 13.97 4.77
CA GLY A 116 -5.69 14.34 5.39
C GLY A 116 -6.05 13.49 6.62
N ALA A 117 -7.35 13.22 6.82
CA ALA A 117 -7.90 12.56 8.00
C ALA A 117 -7.44 11.08 8.19
N ILE A 118 -6.88 10.44 7.17
CA ILE A 118 -6.37 9.07 7.26
C ILE A 118 -5.17 8.99 8.21
N ARG A 119 -4.28 9.98 8.18
CA ARG A 119 -3.03 9.97 8.97
C ARG A 119 -3.27 9.94 10.49
N PRO A 120 -4.09 10.80 11.10
CA PRO A 120 -4.35 10.73 12.53
C PRO A 120 -4.93 9.39 12.98
N ASN A 121 -5.85 8.81 12.20
CA ASN A 121 -6.41 7.50 12.49
C ASN A 121 -5.36 6.39 12.40
N LEU A 122 -4.51 6.43 11.38
CA LEU A 122 -3.43 5.46 11.19
C LEU A 122 -2.45 5.53 12.38
N VAL A 123 -2.01 6.72 12.77
CA VAL A 123 -1.14 6.91 13.93
C VAL A 123 -1.76 6.30 15.19
N ALA A 124 -3.02 6.64 15.49
CA ALA A 124 -3.70 6.12 16.66
C ALA A 124 -3.82 4.58 16.67
N LEU A 125 -4.10 3.98 15.51
CA LEU A 125 -4.17 2.52 15.36
C LEU A 125 -2.80 1.87 15.57
N LEU A 126 -1.73 2.41 15.00
CA LEU A 126 -0.37 1.88 15.13
C LEU A 126 0.15 2.02 16.57
N ASP A 127 -0.09 3.16 17.21
CA ASP A 127 0.29 3.38 18.60
C ASP A 127 -0.49 2.46 19.55
N SER A 128 -1.78 2.21 19.27
CA SER A 128 -2.61 1.33 20.10
C SER A 128 -2.14 -0.13 20.13
N VAL A 129 -1.46 -0.59 19.08
CA VAL A 129 -0.87 -1.94 19.04
C VAL A 129 0.58 -1.98 19.52
N GLY A 130 1.14 -0.85 19.94
CA GLY A 130 2.49 -0.76 20.52
C GLY A 130 3.61 -0.68 19.49
N LEU A 131 3.31 -0.37 18.21
CA LEU A 131 4.33 -0.31 17.15
C LEU A 131 5.39 0.76 17.44
N GLN A 132 5.03 1.90 18.04
CA GLN A 132 5.97 2.95 18.44
C GLN A 132 7.02 2.43 19.45
N ARG A 133 6.62 1.51 20.35
CA ARG A 133 7.56 0.92 21.31
C ARG A 133 8.53 -0.04 20.62
N TRP A 134 8.02 -0.82 19.66
CA TRP A 134 8.89 -1.71 18.86
C TRP A 134 9.90 -0.93 18.02
N LEU A 135 9.49 0.24 17.50
CA LEU A 135 10.36 1.14 16.74
C LEU A 135 11.29 1.97 17.64
N ALA A 136 11.07 1.99 18.98
CA ALA A 136 11.76 2.83 19.95
C ALA A 136 11.59 4.34 19.66
N ILE A 137 10.37 4.76 19.26
CA ILE A 137 9.99 6.15 19.00
C ILE A 137 8.87 6.60 19.95
N ALA A 138 8.67 7.89 20.13
CA ALA A 138 7.66 8.42 21.04
C ALA A 138 6.23 8.13 20.58
N SER A 139 5.97 8.21 19.28
CA SER A 139 4.69 7.92 18.63
C SER A 139 4.91 7.64 17.14
N CYS A 140 4.04 6.85 16.54
CA CYS A 140 4.02 6.64 15.09
C CYS A 140 3.72 7.94 14.28
N ALA A 141 3.38 9.04 14.94
CA ALA A 141 3.28 10.35 14.30
C ALA A 141 4.61 10.80 13.68
N THR A 142 5.73 10.48 14.33
CA THR A 142 7.08 10.85 13.86
C THR A 142 7.51 10.12 12.59
N LEU A 143 6.84 9.00 12.24
CA LEU A 143 7.03 8.29 10.96
C LEU A 143 6.66 9.14 9.73
N PHE A 144 5.90 10.21 9.93
CA PHE A 144 5.54 11.16 8.89
C PHE A 144 6.43 12.41 8.89
N GLY A 145 7.53 12.39 9.63
CA GLY A 145 8.47 13.50 9.80
C GLY A 145 9.88 13.00 10.10
N THR A 146 10.34 13.19 11.34
CA THR A 146 11.72 12.91 11.78
C THR A 146 12.15 11.46 11.62
N ASP A 147 11.24 10.51 11.82
CA ASP A 147 11.50 9.07 11.75
C ASP A 147 10.97 8.41 10.45
N ALA A 148 10.77 9.21 9.40
CA ALA A 148 10.28 8.73 8.11
C ALA A 148 11.17 7.64 7.48
N HIS A 149 12.45 7.59 7.85
CA HIS A 149 13.38 6.56 7.42
C HIS A 149 13.05 5.16 7.95
N LEU A 150 12.27 5.05 9.02
CA LEU A 150 11.82 3.77 9.58
C LEU A 150 10.61 3.19 8.86
N MET A 151 9.94 3.96 8.01
CA MET A 151 8.70 3.54 7.35
C MET A 151 8.86 3.50 5.82
N HIS A 152 8.30 2.45 5.23
CA HIS A 152 7.99 2.38 3.80
C HIS A 152 6.49 2.34 3.59
N VAL A 153 6.00 3.04 2.57
CA VAL A 153 4.59 3.08 2.23
C VAL A 153 4.41 2.54 0.81
N THR A 154 3.51 1.59 0.65
CA THR A 154 3.22 1.00 -0.65
C THR A 154 1.78 0.50 -0.75
N ALA A 155 1.44 -0.15 -1.85
CA ALA A 155 0.17 -0.82 -2.08
C ALA A 155 0.41 -2.19 -2.70
N VAL A 156 -0.44 -3.18 -2.42
CA VAL A 156 -0.33 -4.51 -3.05
C VAL A 156 -0.42 -4.43 -4.57
N LEU A 157 -1.19 -3.48 -5.08
CA LEU A 157 -1.20 -3.08 -6.48
C LEU A 157 -0.49 -1.73 -6.57
N ARG A 158 0.84 -1.74 -6.71
CA ARG A 158 1.66 -0.52 -6.69
C ARG A 158 1.27 0.47 -7.78
N GLN A 159 0.95 -0.03 -8.96
CA GLN A 159 0.45 0.76 -10.07
C GLN A 159 -1.06 1.00 -9.90
N PRO A 160 -1.56 2.24 -10.10
CA PRO A 160 -2.98 2.54 -9.96
C PRO A 160 -3.85 1.66 -10.82
N VAL A 161 -4.87 1.11 -10.22
CA VAL A 161 -5.89 0.30 -10.90
C VAL A 161 -7.23 1.03 -10.88
N PHE A 162 -7.83 1.13 -12.04
CA PHE A 162 -9.18 1.65 -12.22
C PHE A 162 -10.07 0.56 -12.81
N VAL A 163 -11.31 0.51 -12.35
CA VAL A 163 -12.34 -0.40 -12.87
C VAL A 163 -13.52 0.44 -13.33
N ASP A 164 -13.87 0.37 -14.61
CA ASP A 164 -14.87 1.24 -15.23
C ASP A 164 -14.60 2.74 -14.95
N GLY A 165 -13.34 3.17 -15.03
CA GLY A 165 -12.92 4.54 -14.76
C GLY A 165 -13.01 4.99 -13.30
N LYS A 166 -13.18 4.07 -12.33
CA LYS A 166 -13.26 4.36 -10.90
C LYS A 166 -12.11 3.71 -10.15
N ASN A 167 -11.68 4.36 -9.04
CA ASN A 167 -10.64 3.79 -8.19
C ASN A 167 -10.99 2.37 -7.74
N TYR A 168 -10.08 1.42 -7.92
CA TYR A 168 -10.24 0.07 -7.42
C TYR A 168 -10.13 0.06 -5.89
N ASN A 169 -11.13 -0.55 -5.25
CA ASN A 169 -11.24 -0.60 -3.77
C ASN A 169 -11.04 -2.02 -3.19
N GLY A 170 -10.61 -2.97 -4.01
CA GLY A 170 -10.40 -4.35 -3.59
C GLY A 170 -11.66 -5.21 -3.56
N ALA A 171 -12.84 -4.70 -3.92
CA ALA A 171 -14.09 -5.46 -3.86
C ALA A 171 -14.29 -6.33 -5.09
N SER A 172 -14.26 -5.73 -6.27
CA SER A 172 -14.49 -6.44 -7.55
C SER A 172 -13.72 -5.74 -8.67
N PRO A 173 -13.04 -6.52 -9.52
CA PRO A 173 -12.84 -7.97 -9.47
C PRO A 173 -11.95 -8.43 -8.30
N ASN A 174 -11.97 -9.73 -7.98
CA ASN A 174 -11.12 -10.26 -6.89
C ASN A 174 -9.65 -10.29 -7.31
N MET A 175 -8.80 -9.54 -6.59
CA MET A 175 -7.37 -9.43 -6.93
C MET A 175 -6.60 -10.74 -6.82
N LEU A 176 -7.10 -11.71 -6.05
CA LEU A 176 -6.43 -13.00 -5.84
C LEU A 176 -6.73 -14.02 -6.95
N THR A 177 -7.67 -13.72 -7.85
CA THR A 177 -8.07 -14.61 -8.95
C THR A 177 -8.02 -13.93 -10.32
N THR A 178 -7.80 -12.62 -10.38
CA THR A 178 -7.72 -11.87 -11.64
C THR A 178 -6.27 -11.80 -12.10
N PRO A 179 -5.95 -12.36 -13.29
CA PRO A 179 -4.55 -12.50 -13.76
C PRO A 179 -3.76 -11.20 -13.79
N LEU A 180 -4.34 -10.13 -14.31
CA LEU A 180 -3.67 -8.81 -14.35
C LEU A 180 -3.31 -8.28 -12.95
N LEU A 181 -4.18 -8.47 -11.97
CA LEU A 181 -3.95 -8.00 -10.60
C LEU A 181 -2.93 -8.87 -9.86
N GLN A 182 -2.94 -10.19 -10.11
CA GLN A 182 -1.91 -11.10 -9.60
C GLN A 182 -0.55 -10.75 -10.18
N ALA A 183 -0.47 -10.49 -11.49
CA ALA A 183 0.76 -10.07 -12.16
C ALA A 183 1.33 -8.81 -11.51
N GLN A 184 0.51 -7.80 -11.25
CA GLN A 184 0.97 -6.58 -10.58
C GLN A 184 1.54 -6.83 -9.18
N MET A 185 0.88 -7.69 -8.38
CA MET A 185 1.40 -8.04 -7.06
C MET A 185 2.78 -8.71 -7.14
N LEU A 186 2.98 -9.56 -8.14
CA LEU A 186 4.24 -10.29 -8.31
C LEU A 186 5.33 -9.45 -9.00
N ASP A 187 4.97 -8.61 -9.98
CA ASP A 187 5.93 -7.78 -10.72
C ASP A 187 6.47 -6.61 -9.87
N TYR A 188 5.63 -6.02 -9.05
CA TYR A 188 5.98 -4.77 -8.36
C TYR A 188 6.08 -4.94 -6.84
N PHE A 189 5.04 -5.46 -6.18
CA PHE A 189 5.05 -5.57 -4.72
C PHE A 189 6.06 -6.61 -4.23
N ALA A 190 6.17 -7.77 -4.89
CA ALA A 190 7.13 -8.79 -4.48
C ALA A 190 8.58 -8.28 -4.61
N ALA A 191 8.89 -7.47 -5.62
CA ALA A 191 10.21 -6.84 -5.76
C ALA A 191 10.51 -5.84 -4.63
N GLU A 192 9.51 -5.03 -4.23
CA GLU A 192 9.65 -4.15 -3.06
C GLU A 192 9.85 -4.95 -1.77
N ALA A 193 9.03 -5.99 -1.56
CA ALA A 193 9.10 -6.83 -0.36
C ALA A 193 10.45 -7.53 -0.23
N SER A 194 11.03 -8.01 -1.32
CA SER A 194 12.36 -8.65 -1.31
C SER A 194 13.50 -7.68 -0.95
N ALA A 195 13.30 -6.38 -1.12
CA ALA A 195 14.26 -5.35 -0.71
C ALA A 195 14.13 -4.97 0.78
N ILE A 196 13.04 -5.39 1.45
CA ILE A 196 12.74 -5.04 2.85
C ILE A 196 12.30 -6.32 3.63
N PRO A 197 13.10 -7.39 3.64
CA PRO A 197 12.67 -8.70 4.12
C PRO A 197 12.40 -8.74 5.63
N ASP A 198 13.06 -7.87 6.40
CA ASP A 198 13.01 -7.88 7.86
C ASP A 198 11.97 -6.93 8.47
N ALA A 199 11.23 -6.19 7.64
CA ALA A 199 10.23 -5.26 8.13
C ALA A 199 8.96 -5.97 8.62
N LEU A 200 8.20 -5.29 9.50
CA LEU A 200 6.82 -5.64 9.81
C LEU A 200 5.88 -5.05 8.76
N TYR A 201 4.98 -5.85 8.24
CA TYR A 201 4.01 -5.44 7.23
C TYR A 201 2.65 -5.15 7.87
N VAL A 202 2.13 -3.95 7.67
CA VAL A 202 0.86 -3.47 8.20
C VAL A 202 -0.17 -3.37 7.06
N PRO A 203 -1.00 -4.41 6.85
CA PRO A 203 -2.08 -4.34 5.86
C PRO A 203 -3.20 -3.41 6.32
N LEU A 204 -3.59 -2.46 5.49
CA LEU A 204 -4.71 -1.58 5.78
C LEU A 204 -6.03 -2.20 5.30
N GLY A 205 -6.68 -2.92 6.20
CA GLY A 205 -7.96 -3.55 5.99
C GLY A 205 -7.90 -5.00 5.46
N PRO A 206 -9.03 -5.71 5.48
CA PRO A 206 -9.07 -7.16 5.30
C PRO A 206 -8.68 -7.62 3.89
N LYS A 207 -8.92 -6.82 2.86
CA LYS A 207 -8.56 -7.20 1.48
C LYS A 207 -7.04 -7.19 1.27
N VAL A 208 -6.34 -6.21 1.85
CA VAL A 208 -4.87 -6.17 1.83
C VAL A 208 -4.30 -7.30 2.67
N SER A 209 -4.90 -7.58 3.84
CA SER A 209 -4.54 -8.69 4.70
C SER A 209 -4.56 -10.03 3.95
N LEU A 210 -5.65 -10.31 3.23
CA LEU A 210 -5.77 -11.52 2.39
C LEU A 210 -4.73 -11.57 1.26
N ALA A 211 -4.42 -10.42 0.65
CA ALA A 211 -3.41 -10.35 -0.40
C ALA A 211 -1.99 -10.62 0.15
N LEU A 212 -1.64 -10.08 1.32
CA LEU A 212 -0.35 -10.36 1.95
C LEU A 212 -0.22 -11.84 2.36
N SER A 213 -1.28 -12.45 2.92
CA SER A 213 -1.27 -13.90 3.19
C SER A 213 -1.18 -14.73 1.90
N TRP A 214 -1.78 -14.28 0.79
CA TRP A 214 -1.64 -14.93 -0.51
C TRP A 214 -0.19 -14.89 -1.02
N LEU A 215 0.50 -13.76 -0.81
CA LEU A 215 1.91 -13.57 -1.13
C LEU A 215 2.83 -14.39 -0.19
N ALA A 216 2.50 -14.44 1.11
CA ALA A 216 3.25 -15.23 2.09
C ALA A 216 3.23 -16.72 1.77
N ARG A 217 2.06 -17.28 1.40
CA ARG A 217 1.95 -18.68 0.92
C ARG A 217 2.79 -18.98 -0.33
N ARG A 218 3.24 -17.96 -1.05
CA ARG A 218 4.15 -18.04 -2.21
C ARG A 218 5.60 -17.76 -1.87
N GLY A 219 5.92 -17.58 -0.58
CA GLY A 219 7.29 -17.30 -0.12
C GLY A 219 7.79 -15.89 -0.41
N VAL A 220 6.89 -14.95 -0.76
CA VAL A 220 7.25 -13.54 -0.97
C VAL A 220 7.44 -12.81 0.36
N LEU A 221 6.68 -13.19 1.39
CA LEU A 221 6.68 -12.61 2.72
C LEU A 221 6.72 -13.72 3.78
N ASP A 222 7.21 -13.37 4.96
CA ASP A 222 7.02 -14.17 6.17
C ASP A 222 5.68 -13.78 6.83
N GLU A 223 4.74 -14.74 6.96
CA GLU A 223 3.45 -14.56 7.61
C GLU A 223 3.60 -14.07 9.07
N ALA A 224 4.68 -14.46 9.74
CA ALA A 224 4.95 -14.01 11.10
C ALA A 224 5.19 -12.49 11.19
N ARG A 225 5.61 -11.86 10.11
CA ARG A 225 5.88 -10.42 10.02
C ARG A 225 4.68 -9.59 9.55
N ILE A 226 3.51 -10.18 9.30
CA ILE A 226 2.32 -9.47 8.85
C ILE A 226 1.40 -9.17 10.05
N LEU A 227 1.14 -7.90 10.34
CA LEU A 227 0.26 -7.44 11.43
C LEU A 227 -1.19 -7.35 10.94
N HIS A 228 -1.85 -8.50 10.82
CA HIS A 228 -3.26 -8.58 10.41
C HIS A 228 -4.21 -7.93 11.42
N GLY A 229 -5.41 -7.52 10.96
CA GLY A 229 -6.51 -7.12 11.83
C GLY A 229 -6.61 -5.62 12.11
N ILE A 230 -5.65 -4.80 11.65
CA ILE A 230 -5.74 -3.34 11.78
C ILE A 230 -6.83 -2.81 10.85
N PRO A 231 -7.84 -2.07 11.36
CA PRO A 231 -8.88 -1.47 10.53
C PRO A 231 -8.30 -0.48 9.51
N HIS A 232 -8.93 -0.37 8.34
CA HIS A 232 -8.54 0.67 7.39
C HIS A 232 -8.79 2.05 7.97
N PRO A 233 -7.82 2.99 7.96
CA PRO A 233 -7.87 4.25 8.70
C PRO A 233 -8.77 5.34 8.08
N SER A 234 -9.54 5.02 7.04
CA SER A 234 -10.45 5.99 6.41
C SER A 234 -11.65 6.34 7.29
N GLY A 235 -12.21 7.54 7.09
CA GLY A 235 -13.42 7.99 7.79
C GLY A 235 -14.63 7.07 7.61
N ALA A 236 -14.74 6.35 6.49
CA ALA A 236 -15.78 5.33 6.27
C ALA A 236 -15.74 4.18 7.30
N ASN A 237 -14.62 3.99 7.99
CA ASN A 237 -14.44 2.99 9.06
C ASN A 237 -14.42 3.62 10.47
N ALA A 238 -14.91 4.84 10.65
CA ALA A 238 -14.83 5.57 11.93
C ALA A 238 -15.35 4.75 13.12
N GLU A 239 -16.45 4.02 12.94
CA GLU A 239 -17.02 3.18 14.00
C GLU A 239 -16.09 2.01 14.35
N ARG A 240 -15.52 1.32 13.36
CA ARG A 240 -14.56 0.22 13.55
C ARG A 240 -13.30 0.70 14.24
N ILE A 241 -12.80 1.88 13.83
CA ILE A 241 -11.63 2.53 14.43
C ILE A 241 -11.93 2.89 15.89
N ALA A 242 -13.05 3.54 16.17
CA ALA A 242 -13.45 3.91 17.53
C ALA A 242 -13.55 2.69 18.44
N TYR A 243 -14.16 1.60 17.97
CA TYR A 243 -14.25 0.35 18.71
C TYR A 243 -12.89 -0.32 18.90
N PHE A 244 -12.07 -0.41 17.85
CA PHE A 244 -10.71 -0.96 17.93
C PHE A 244 -9.85 -0.23 18.96
N LEU A 245 -10.01 1.11 19.06
CA LEU A 245 -9.30 1.96 20.02
C LEU A 245 -9.93 2.00 21.43
N GLY A 246 -11.00 1.23 21.68
CA GLY A 246 -11.70 1.23 22.97
C GLY A 246 -12.50 2.50 23.28
N ARG A 247 -12.83 3.31 22.24
CA ARG A 247 -13.58 4.58 22.37
C ARG A 247 -15.08 4.41 22.12
N LYS A 248 -15.55 3.20 21.90
CA LYS A 248 -16.96 2.87 21.68
C LYS A 248 -17.27 1.49 22.29
N ASP A 249 -18.45 1.35 22.90
CA ASP A 249 -18.87 0.10 23.51
C ASP A 249 -19.41 -0.89 22.48
N LYS A 250 -19.18 -2.19 22.74
CA LYS A 250 -19.57 -3.27 21.82
C LYS A 250 -21.09 -3.31 21.55
N HIS A 251 -21.90 -3.07 22.57
CA HIS A 251 -23.35 -3.10 22.48
C HIS A 251 -23.96 -1.90 21.71
N THR A 252 -23.16 -0.86 21.46
CA THR A 252 -23.59 0.32 20.67
C THR A 252 -23.17 0.25 19.21
N LEU A 253 -22.54 -0.86 18.79
CA LEU A 253 -22.10 -1.05 17.40
C LEU A 253 -23.30 -1.24 16.46
N SER A 254 -23.19 -0.66 15.29
CA SER A 254 -24.15 -0.91 14.20
C SER A 254 -24.00 -2.35 13.67
N SER A 255 -25.04 -2.85 12.99
CA SER A 255 -25.01 -4.17 12.33
C SER A 255 -23.93 -4.30 11.25
N ARG A 256 -23.32 -3.21 10.82
CA ARG A 256 -22.22 -3.18 9.83
C ARG A 256 -20.85 -3.45 10.46
N THR A 257 -20.74 -3.47 11.79
CA THR A 257 -19.49 -3.64 12.50
C THR A 257 -19.50 -4.92 13.31
N ASN A 258 -18.68 -5.89 12.92
CA ASN A 258 -18.51 -7.14 13.66
C ASN A 258 -17.52 -6.92 14.81
N GLY A 259 -18.03 -6.59 16.00
CA GLY A 259 -17.22 -6.35 17.20
C GLY A 259 -16.45 -7.59 17.65
N SER A 260 -17.03 -8.78 17.54
CA SER A 260 -16.36 -10.03 17.93
C SER A 260 -15.15 -10.33 17.06
N GLN A 261 -15.21 -10.02 15.75
CA GLN A 261 -14.04 -10.14 14.86
C GLN A 261 -12.95 -9.15 15.26
N ILE A 262 -13.32 -7.89 15.55
CA ILE A 262 -12.36 -6.86 15.97
C ILE A 262 -11.68 -7.25 17.28
N ASP A 263 -12.41 -7.84 18.24
CA ASP A 263 -11.84 -8.35 19.49
C ASP A 263 -10.84 -9.49 19.25
N ALA A 264 -11.16 -10.41 18.33
CA ALA A 264 -10.27 -11.49 17.94
C ALA A 264 -9.00 -10.93 17.25
N ASP A 265 -9.16 -9.98 16.35
CA ASP A 265 -8.06 -9.32 15.64
C ASP A 265 -7.12 -8.58 16.62
N ARG A 266 -7.68 -7.83 17.58
CA ARG A 266 -6.89 -7.15 18.63
C ARG A 266 -6.10 -8.13 19.48
N ARG A 267 -6.69 -9.26 19.85
CA ARG A 267 -6.02 -10.30 20.64
C ARG A 267 -4.86 -10.89 19.86
N ALA A 268 -5.10 -11.31 18.63
CA ALA A 268 -4.07 -11.89 17.76
C ALA A 268 -2.91 -10.91 17.50
N LEU A 269 -3.22 -9.62 17.30
CA LEU A 269 -2.19 -8.57 17.20
C LEU A 269 -1.39 -8.43 18.49
N GLY A 270 -2.06 -8.43 19.66
CA GLY A 270 -1.40 -8.37 20.95
C GLY A 270 -0.44 -9.55 21.18
N GLU A 271 -0.88 -10.76 20.86
CA GLU A 271 -0.06 -11.97 20.93
C GLU A 271 1.16 -11.89 20.01
N LYS A 272 0.95 -11.43 18.77
CA LYS A 272 2.05 -11.24 17.80
C LYS A 272 3.05 -10.18 18.26
N MET A 273 2.58 -9.04 18.77
CA MET A 273 3.46 -8.00 19.30
C MET A 273 4.21 -8.47 20.56
N ALA A 274 3.58 -9.27 21.41
CA ALA A 274 4.25 -9.89 22.57
C ALA A 274 5.36 -10.86 22.13
N ALA A 275 5.13 -11.66 21.09
CA ALA A 275 6.16 -12.53 20.50
C ALA A 275 7.34 -11.77 19.91
N LEU A 276 7.14 -10.50 19.51
CA LEU A 276 8.18 -9.58 19.07
C LEU A 276 8.88 -8.84 20.24
N GLY A 277 8.62 -9.23 21.49
CA GLY A 277 9.22 -8.66 22.70
C GLY A 277 8.54 -7.39 23.21
N ILE A 278 7.31 -7.10 22.79
CA ILE A 278 6.59 -5.88 23.17
C ILE A 278 5.45 -6.23 24.13
N ALA A 279 5.54 -5.75 25.37
CA ALA A 279 4.45 -5.88 26.31
C ALA A 279 3.16 -5.21 25.79
N PRO A 280 1.96 -5.80 26.01
CA PRO A 280 0.70 -5.17 25.64
C PRO A 280 0.57 -3.80 26.31
N PRO A 281 -0.20 -2.85 25.74
CA PRO A 281 -0.52 -1.60 26.42
C PRO A 281 -1.28 -1.92 27.71
N ARG A 282 -0.90 -1.25 28.81
CA ARG A 282 -1.61 -1.31 30.08
C ARG A 282 -2.98 -0.66 30.00
#